data_4fe239a6405d863bd3cd9989f2df55a1
#
_entry.id   4fe239a6405d863bd3cd9989f2df55a1
#
_cell.length_a   1.000
_cell.length_b   1.000
_cell.length_c   1.000
_cell.angle_alpha   90.00
_cell.angle_beta   90.00
_cell.angle_gamma   90.00
#
_symmetry.space_group_name_H-M   'P 1'
#
loop_
_entity.id
_entity.type
_entity.pdbx_description
1 polymer ?
#
loop_
_entity_poly.entity_id
_entity_poly.type
_entity_poly.pdbx_seq_one_letter_code
_entity_poly.pdbx_strand_id
1 'polypeptide(L)'
;AQYRPDIVVIKLGSNDFSEGVAPSEEAFNASYAQALRQIRAAYGDVPVLCVAPAENTTVYGYLQTFLREQQDPALHCTVMTPGITDWGNDMGANFHPNHRGHRKLASAIIPYIATITGWEMPENVVY
;
A
#
# COMPACT_ATOMS: atom_id res chain seq x y z
N ALA A 1 12.00 23.20 -10.78
CA ALA A 1 12.27 21.77 -10.92
C ALA A 1 10.97 21.00 -10.73
N GLN A 2 10.67 20.06 -11.60
CA GLN A 2 9.49 19.22 -11.48
C GLN A 2 9.77 18.16 -10.40
N TYR A 3 8.87 18.03 -9.41
CA TYR A 3 8.95 16.97 -8.41
C TYR A 3 8.86 15.60 -9.06
N ARG A 4 9.79 14.71 -8.74
CA ARG A 4 9.77 13.30 -9.18
C ARG A 4 10.00 12.41 -7.96
N PRO A 5 9.05 11.57 -7.59
CA PRO A 5 9.24 10.63 -6.48
C PRO A 5 10.19 9.49 -6.87
N ASP A 6 10.91 8.93 -5.90
CA ASP A 6 11.71 7.72 -6.08
C ASP A 6 10.86 6.45 -6.01
N ILE A 7 9.73 6.51 -5.31
CA ILE A 7 8.72 5.46 -5.20
C ILE A 7 7.36 6.08 -4.91
N VAL A 8 6.29 5.47 -5.40
CA VAL A 8 4.90 5.78 -5.03
C VAL A 8 4.34 4.63 -4.22
N VAL A 9 3.84 4.90 -3.02
CA VAL A 9 3.19 3.89 -2.17
C VAL A 9 1.69 4.16 -2.11
N ILE A 10 0.88 3.15 -2.45
CA ILE A 10 -0.57 3.21 -2.44
C ILE A 10 -1.10 2.22 -1.40
N LYS A 11 -1.71 2.74 -0.33
CA LYS A 11 -2.42 1.93 0.68
C LYS A 11 -3.89 2.31 0.69
N LEU A 12 -4.66 1.68 -0.18
CA LEU A 12 -6.10 1.90 -0.37
C LEU A 12 -6.86 0.56 -0.32
N GLY A 13 -8.19 0.62 -0.18
CA GLY A 13 -9.06 -0.54 -0.20
C GLY A 13 -9.80 -0.82 1.11
N SER A 14 -9.36 -0.28 2.24
CA SER A 14 -10.05 -0.51 3.52
C SER A 14 -11.49 0.01 3.49
N ASN A 15 -11.68 1.24 3.01
CA ASN A 15 -13.00 1.88 2.98
C ASN A 15 -13.93 1.30 1.92
N ASP A 16 -13.37 0.82 0.81
CA ASP A 16 -14.16 0.20 -0.27
C ASP A 16 -14.91 -1.05 0.19
N PHE A 17 -14.45 -1.70 1.26
CA PHE A 17 -15.02 -2.93 1.81
C PHE A 17 -15.65 -2.76 3.20
N SER A 18 -15.70 -1.53 3.72
CA SER A 18 -16.15 -1.29 5.11
C SER A 18 -17.66 -1.21 5.29
N GLU A 19 -18.42 -0.90 4.23
CA GLU A 19 -19.85 -0.61 4.31
C GLU A 19 -20.70 -1.40 3.30
N GLY A 20 -20.93 -2.68 3.57
CA GLY A 20 -22.02 -3.44 2.98
C GLY A 20 -21.78 -4.04 1.62
N VAL A 21 -21.55 -3.29 0.56
CA VAL A 21 -21.37 -3.84 -0.79
C VAL A 21 -19.92 -3.68 -1.24
N ALA A 22 -19.16 -4.77 -1.17
CA ALA A 22 -17.81 -4.80 -1.69
C ALA A 22 -17.81 -4.61 -3.23
N PRO A 23 -16.84 -3.88 -3.78
CA PRO A 23 -16.69 -3.78 -5.23
C PRO A 23 -16.32 -5.15 -5.82
N SER A 24 -16.71 -5.37 -7.07
CA SER A 24 -16.20 -6.52 -7.82
C SER A 24 -14.70 -6.36 -8.07
N GLU A 25 -14.00 -7.48 -8.28
CA GLU A 25 -12.58 -7.46 -8.64
C GLU A 25 -12.32 -6.59 -9.88
N GLU A 26 -13.18 -6.72 -10.90
CA GLU A 26 -13.09 -5.92 -12.13
C GLU A 26 -13.17 -4.41 -11.84
N ALA A 27 -14.16 -3.97 -11.07
CA ALA A 27 -14.34 -2.55 -10.74
C ALA A 27 -13.17 -2.01 -9.90
N PHE A 28 -12.71 -2.79 -8.92
CA PHE A 28 -11.58 -2.41 -8.07
C PHE A 28 -10.29 -2.30 -8.88
N ASN A 29 -9.97 -3.31 -9.70
CA ASN A 29 -8.78 -3.33 -10.52
C ASN A 29 -8.80 -2.28 -11.63
N ALA A 30 -9.98 -1.95 -12.19
CA ALA A 30 -10.11 -0.85 -13.14
C ALA A 30 -9.75 0.51 -12.52
N SER A 31 -10.13 0.75 -11.26
CA SER A 31 -9.75 1.97 -10.53
C SER A 31 -8.25 2.04 -10.26
N TYR A 32 -7.63 0.94 -9.87
CA TYR A 32 -6.18 0.86 -9.72
C TYR A 32 -5.44 1.06 -11.05
N ALA A 33 -5.96 0.50 -12.14
CA ALA A 33 -5.39 0.70 -13.48
C ALA A 33 -5.45 2.17 -13.90
N GLN A 34 -6.52 2.88 -13.56
CA GLN A 34 -6.64 4.31 -13.82
C GLN A 34 -5.60 5.11 -13.02
N ALA A 35 -5.44 4.81 -11.73
CA ALA A 35 -4.44 5.45 -10.89
C ALA A 35 -3.01 5.18 -11.41
N LEU A 36 -2.71 3.94 -11.79
CA LEU A 36 -1.42 3.58 -12.37
C LEU A 36 -1.14 4.35 -13.67
N ARG A 37 -2.10 4.46 -14.57
CA ARG A 37 -1.94 5.27 -15.80
C ARG A 37 -1.60 6.73 -15.50
N GLN A 38 -2.23 7.33 -14.49
CA GLN A 38 -1.94 8.70 -14.07
C GLN A 38 -0.52 8.83 -13.51
N ILE A 39 -0.08 7.87 -12.70
CA ILE A 39 1.28 7.82 -12.15
C ILE A 39 2.30 7.67 -13.28
N ARG A 40 2.07 6.77 -14.22
CA ARG A 40 2.96 6.56 -15.38
C ARG A 40 3.03 7.80 -16.27
N ALA A 41 1.91 8.47 -16.51
CA ALA A 41 1.88 9.73 -17.28
C ALA A 41 2.65 10.87 -16.59
N ALA A 42 2.59 10.94 -15.26
CA ALA A 42 3.24 12.00 -14.48
C ALA A 42 4.74 11.73 -14.22
N TYR A 43 5.11 10.48 -13.95
CA TYR A 43 6.42 10.13 -13.38
C TYR A 43 7.17 9.02 -14.14
N GLY A 44 6.61 8.48 -15.23
CA GLY A 44 7.24 7.40 -15.98
C GLY A 44 7.31 6.08 -15.20
N ASP A 45 8.45 5.40 -15.29
CA ASP A 45 8.68 4.08 -14.72
C ASP A 45 9.03 4.09 -13.22
N VAL A 46 8.57 5.09 -12.48
CA VAL A 46 8.75 5.13 -11.03
C VAL A 46 8.20 3.85 -10.39
N PRO A 47 8.91 3.21 -9.45
CA PRO A 47 8.38 2.08 -8.73
C PRO A 47 7.07 2.42 -8.01
N VAL A 48 6.09 1.51 -8.08
CA VAL A 48 4.81 1.63 -7.37
C VAL A 48 4.64 0.43 -6.46
N LEU A 49 4.43 0.67 -5.18
CA LEU A 49 4.11 -0.36 -4.18
C LEU A 49 2.65 -0.22 -3.74
N CYS A 50 1.82 -1.20 -4.09
CA CYS A 50 0.45 -1.33 -3.60
C CYS A 50 0.45 -2.12 -2.29
N VAL A 51 -0.11 -1.57 -1.24
CA VAL A 51 -0.18 -2.19 0.09
C VAL A 51 -1.62 -2.51 0.43
N ALA A 52 -1.96 -3.80 0.48
CA ALA A 52 -3.28 -4.25 0.92
C ALA A 52 -3.45 -4.08 2.44
N PRO A 53 -4.65 -3.74 2.93
CA PRO A 53 -4.94 -3.72 4.36
C PRO A 53 -4.87 -5.14 4.95
N ALA A 54 -4.42 -5.24 6.21
CA ALA A 54 -4.27 -6.52 6.90
C ALA A 54 -5.62 -7.22 7.18
N GLU A 55 -6.65 -6.41 7.41
CA GLU A 55 -7.99 -6.85 7.80
C GLU A 55 -8.82 -7.40 6.65
N ASN A 56 -8.38 -7.21 5.40
CA ASN A 56 -9.12 -7.65 4.23
C ASN A 56 -8.24 -8.37 3.21
N THR A 57 -8.24 -9.70 3.27
CA THR A 57 -7.47 -10.56 2.37
C THR A 57 -7.96 -10.52 0.91
N THR A 58 -9.21 -10.13 0.69
CA THR A 58 -9.79 -9.98 -0.66
C THR A 58 -9.06 -8.91 -1.46
N VAL A 59 -8.73 -7.77 -0.83
CA VAL A 59 -7.96 -6.69 -1.48
C VAL A 59 -6.61 -7.19 -1.96
N TYR A 60 -5.92 -7.99 -1.15
CA TYR A 60 -4.63 -8.55 -1.55
C TYR A 60 -4.76 -9.50 -2.76
N GLY A 61 -5.79 -10.35 -2.76
CA GLY A 61 -6.09 -11.22 -3.90
C GLY A 61 -6.33 -10.44 -5.19
N TYR A 62 -7.13 -9.37 -5.13
CA TYR A 62 -7.39 -8.48 -6.26
C TYR A 62 -6.13 -7.80 -6.78
N LEU A 63 -5.28 -7.30 -5.89
CA LEU A 63 -4.01 -6.70 -6.27
C LEU A 63 -3.03 -7.70 -6.91
N GLN A 64 -3.00 -8.94 -6.45
CA GLN A 64 -2.18 -9.98 -7.08
C GLN A 64 -2.63 -10.28 -8.51
N THR A 65 -3.94 -10.34 -8.76
CA THR A 65 -4.49 -10.47 -10.11
C THR A 65 -4.13 -9.25 -10.95
N PHE A 66 -4.34 -8.06 -10.41
CA PHE A 66 -4.00 -6.80 -11.07
C PHE A 66 -2.53 -6.77 -11.52
N LEU A 67 -1.58 -7.13 -10.64
CA LEU A 67 -0.17 -7.17 -11.00
C LEU A 67 0.12 -8.11 -12.17
N ARG A 68 -0.49 -9.31 -12.14
CA ARG A 68 -0.31 -10.29 -13.23
C ARG A 68 -0.82 -9.76 -14.56
N GLU A 69 -1.93 -9.04 -14.55
CA GLU A 69 -2.55 -8.48 -15.77
C GLU A 69 -1.76 -7.29 -16.33
N GLN A 70 -1.21 -6.44 -15.47
CA GLN A 70 -0.44 -5.27 -15.90
C GLN A 70 0.93 -5.63 -16.49
N GLN A 71 1.55 -6.72 -16.03
CA GLN A 71 2.90 -7.15 -16.47
C GLN A 71 3.95 -6.01 -16.40
N ASP A 72 3.77 -5.11 -15.46
CA ASP A 72 4.66 -3.95 -15.24
C ASP A 72 5.74 -4.32 -14.22
N PRO A 73 7.03 -4.39 -14.61
CA PRO A 73 8.10 -4.81 -13.70
C PRO A 73 8.38 -3.81 -12.56
N ALA A 74 7.89 -2.58 -12.68
CA ALA A 74 8.01 -1.56 -11.64
C ALA A 74 6.77 -1.49 -10.73
N LEU A 75 5.82 -2.41 -10.88
CA LEU A 75 4.62 -2.52 -10.05
C LEU A 75 4.79 -3.67 -9.06
N HIS A 76 4.62 -3.37 -7.77
CA HIS A 76 4.78 -4.30 -6.67
C HIS A 76 3.55 -4.30 -5.77
N CYS A 77 3.27 -5.40 -5.08
CA CYS A 77 2.27 -5.42 -4.02
C CYS A 77 2.74 -6.19 -2.79
N THR A 78 2.20 -5.81 -1.66
CA THR A 78 2.33 -6.52 -0.40
C THR A 78 1.05 -6.39 0.41
N VAL A 79 0.97 -7.12 1.50
CA VAL A 79 -0.10 -7.00 2.48
C VAL A 79 0.46 -6.45 3.80
N MET A 80 -0.29 -5.58 4.46
CA MET A 80 0.09 -5.09 5.79
C MET A 80 0.11 -6.26 6.79
N THR A 81 1.10 -6.29 7.66
CA THR A 81 1.25 -7.35 8.68
C THR A 81 0.05 -7.38 9.61
N PRO A 82 -0.71 -8.50 9.69
CA PRO A 82 -1.82 -8.63 10.63
C PRO A 82 -1.35 -8.49 12.09
N GLY A 83 -2.13 -7.76 12.90
CA GLY A 83 -1.86 -7.61 14.32
C GLY A 83 -0.66 -6.73 14.68
N ILE A 84 -0.08 -6.02 13.72
CA ILE A 84 1.04 -5.10 14.01
C ILE A 84 0.64 -3.93 14.90
N THR A 85 -0.63 -3.51 14.85
CA THR A 85 -1.18 -2.48 15.72
C THR A 85 -2.02 -3.09 16.85
N ASP A 86 -1.89 -2.53 18.05
CA ASP A 86 -2.68 -2.86 19.23
C ASP A 86 -3.85 -1.88 19.37
N TRP A 87 -5.06 -2.40 19.43
CA TRP A 87 -6.27 -1.60 19.55
C TRP A 87 -6.31 -0.72 20.82
N GLY A 88 -5.68 -1.16 21.91
CA GLY A 88 -5.66 -0.42 23.17
C GLY A 88 -4.68 0.75 23.17
N ASN A 89 -3.56 0.64 22.44
CA ASN A 89 -2.44 1.56 22.56
C ASN A 89 -2.09 2.32 21.27
N ASP A 90 -2.46 1.78 20.11
CA ASP A 90 -2.00 2.27 18.82
C ASP A 90 -3.09 2.99 18.03
N MET A 91 -4.32 3.07 18.57
CA MET A 91 -5.44 3.74 17.92
C MET A 91 -5.69 5.13 18.51
N GLY A 92 -6.11 6.03 17.64
CA GLY A 92 -6.58 7.37 17.96
C GLY A 92 -8.08 7.54 17.72
N ALA A 93 -8.49 8.72 17.28
CA ALA A 93 -9.88 9.01 17.01
C ALA A 93 -10.42 8.17 15.85
N ASN A 94 -11.68 7.74 15.98
CA ASN A 94 -12.45 7.05 14.93
C ASN A 94 -11.74 5.81 14.36
N PHE A 95 -11.10 5.02 15.22
CA PHE A 95 -10.38 3.78 14.87
C PHE A 95 -9.20 3.96 13.90
N HIS A 96 -8.75 5.17 13.67
CA HIS A 96 -7.53 5.41 12.90
C HIS A 96 -6.29 5.24 13.79
N PRO A 97 -5.17 4.78 13.25
CA PRO A 97 -3.93 4.68 14.00
C PRO A 97 -3.49 6.04 14.57
N ASN A 98 -3.07 6.06 15.83
CA ASN A 98 -2.38 7.21 16.41
C ASN A 98 -0.91 7.26 15.92
N HIS A 99 -0.12 8.21 16.42
CA HIS A 99 1.28 8.36 16.01
C HIS A 99 2.10 7.07 16.19
N ARG A 100 1.90 6.34 17.29
CA ARG A 100 2.57 5.05 17.54
C ARG A 100 2.12 3.97 16.56
N GLY A 101 0.82 3.88 16.29
CA GLY A 101 0.27 2.97 15.30
C GLY A 101 0.81 3.25 13.89
N HIS A 102 0.86 4.51 13.48
CA HIS A 102 1.44 4.90 12.19
C HIS A 102 2.92 4.53 12.08
N ARG A 103 3.70 4.69 13.14
CA ARG A 103 5.13 4.27 13.14
C ARG A 103 5.27 2.77 12.94
N LYS A 104 4.43 1.96 13.59
CA LYS A 104 4.43 0.50 13.41
C LYS A 104 4.05 0.11 11.97
N LEU A 105 3.00 0.72 11.42
CA LEU A 105 2.61 0.49 10.04
C LEU A 105 3.71 0.88 9.05
N ALA A 106 4.34 2.03 9.25
CA ALA A 106 5.46 2.47 8.42
C ALA A 106 6.64 1.49 8.48
N SER A 107 7.00 1.02 9.68
CA SER A 107 8.11 0.08 9.85
C SER A 107 7.86 -1.27 9.15
N ALA A 108 6.60 -1.70 9.03
CA ALA A 108 6.26 -2.94 8.33
C ALA A 108 6.51 -2.87 6.82
N ILE A 109 6.43 -1.69 6.21
CA ILE A 109 6.63 -1.52 4.76
C ILE A 109 8.05 -1.06 4.39
N ILE A 110 8.84 -0.57 5.32
CA ILE A 110 10.23 -0.13 5.09
C ILE A 110 11.08 -1.20 4.38
N PRO A 111 11.07 -2.48 4.78
CA PRO A 111 11.85 -3.51 4.09
C PRO A 111 11.50 -3.67 2.61
N TYR A 112 10.21 -3.55 2.27
CA TYR A 112 9.76 -3.59 0.87
C TYR A 112 10.25 -2.39 0.09
N ILE A 113 10.13 -1.18 0.67
CA ILE A 113 10.63 0.05 0.05
C ILE A 113 12.14 -0.04 -0.17
N ALA A 114 12.89 -0.46 0.83
CA ALA A 114 14.34 -0.62 0.73
C ALA A 114 14.74 -1.60 -0.37
N THR A 115 14.05 -2.75 -0.46
CA THR A 115 14.30 -3.74 -1.52
C THR A 115 14.01 -3.20 -2.91
N ILE A 116 12.91 -2.45 -3.08
CA ILE A 116 12.50 -1.90 -4.37
C ILE A 116 13.43 -0.76 -4.82
N THR A 117 13.82 0.12 -3.91
CA THR A 117 14.60 1.31 -4.20
C THR A 117 16.12 1.09 -4.15
N GLY A 118 16.57 0.03 -3.47
CA GLY A 118 17.99 -0.18 -3.13
C GLY A 118 18.49 0.72 -1.99
N TRP A 119 17.57 1.36 -1.25
CA TRP A 119 17.96 2.19 -0.11
C TRP A 119 18.44 1.34 1.06
N GLU A 120 19.39 1.86 1.83
CA GLU A 120 19.81 1.24 3.07
C GLU A 120 18.69 1.30 4.11
N MET A 121 18.49 0.19 4.82
CA MET A 121 17.56 0.17 5.93
C MET A 121 18.19 0.87 7.14
N PRO A 122 17.43 1.69 7.89
CA PRO A 122 17.94 2.27 9.12
C PRO A 122 18.26 1.16 10.13
N GLU A 123 19.44 1.22 10.76
CA GLU A 123 19.91 0.22 11.72
C GLU A 123 19.02 0.11 12.98
N ASN A 124 18.28 1.16 13.30
CA ASN A 124 17.42 1.25 14.47
C ASN A 124 16.06 1.84 14.12
N VAL A 125 15.09 1.00 13.79
CA VAL A 125 13.67 1.41 13.76
C VAL A 125 13.12 1.34 15.17
N VAL A 126 13.12 2.46 15.89
CA VAL A 126 12.51 2.55 17.22
C VAL A 126 11.01 2.72 17.06
N TYR A 127 10.27 1.74 17.55
CA TYR A 127 8.79 1.74 17.61
C TYR A 127 8.24 2.69 18.66
#